data_aafc35a39a12e4d8c3dc0d0376c85e2e
#
_entry.id   aafc35a39a12e4d8c3dc0d0376c85e2e
#
_cell.length_a   1.000
_cell.length_b   1.000
_cell.length_c   1.000
_cell.angle_alpha   90.00
_cell.angle_beta   90.00
_cell.angle_gamma   90.00
#
_symmetry.space_group_name_H-M   'P 1'
#
loop_
_entity.id
_entity.type
_entity.pdbx_description
1 polymer ?
#
loop_
_entity_poly.entity_id
_entity_poly.type
_entity_poly.pdbx_seq_one_letter_code
_entity_poly.pdbx_strand_id
1 'polypeptide(L)'
;MAFAGHQLPDFPWDSLVPFRERAARHPGGTCDLSIGTPVDPVPVLVQQALSEAANSPGYPTTHGTTALRESIAGWFDRRLGVPNLDPTAVLPTIGSKEFIAWLPTLLGLGST
;
A
#
# COMPACT_ATOMS: atom_id res chain seq x y z
N MET A 1 0.72 -19.09 32.30
CA MET A 1 0.10 -19.28 30.95
C MET A 1 1.21 -19.23 29.94
N ALA A 2 1.56 -20.36 29.32
CA ALA A 2 2.53 -20.36 28.23
C ALA A 2 1.83 -19.85 26.97
N PHE A 3 2.37 -18.83 26.34
CA PHE A 3 1.95 -18.44 25.00
C PHE A 3 2.23 -19.63 24.06
N ALA A 4 1.18 -20.25 23.54
CA ALA A 4 1.32 -21.18 22.43
C ALA A 4 1.68 -20.32 21.21
N GLY A 5 2.97 -20.14 20.99
CA GLY A 5 3.46 -19.44 19.80
C GLY A 5 3.05 -20.25 18.58
N HIS A 6 2.06 -19.77 17.84
CA HIS A 6 1.84 -20.27 16.50
C HIS A 6 3.09 -19.92 15.69
N GLN A 7 3.83 -20.94 15.24
CA GLN A 7 4.86 -20.71 14.24
C GLN A 7 4.20 -20.14 12.99
N LEU A 8 4.57 -18.91 12.67
CA LEU A 8 4.18 -18.34 11.38
C LEU A 8 4.86 -19.16 10.27
N PRO A 9 4.19 -19.37 9.15
CA PRO A 9 4.83 -20.00 7.99
C PRO A 9 6.01 -19.14 7.54
N ASP A 10 7.05 -19.81 7.01
CA ASP A 10 8.18 -19.11 6.42
C ASP A 10 7.70 -18.15 5.32
N PHE A 11 8.34 -17.00 5.26
CA PHE A 11 8.01 -16.03 4.21
C PHE A 11 8.47 -16.59 2.84
N PRO A 12 7.55 -16.78 1.88
CA PRO A 12 7.85 -17.52 0.65
C PRO A 12 9.06 -16.98 -0.13
N TRP A 13 9.31 -15.67 -0.06
CA TRP A 13 10.41 -15.01 -0.78
C TRP A 13 11.79 -15.29 -0.20
N ASP A 14 11.87 -15.75 1.06
CA ASP A 14 13.14 -16.12 1.69
C ASP A 14 13.76 -17.34 1.01
N SER A 15 12.94 -18.19 0.41
CA SER A 15 13.40 -19.32 -0.40
C SER A 15 14.19 -18.90 -1.64
N LEU A 16 14.05 -17.66 -2.10
CA LEU A 16 14.77 -17.13 -3.27
C LEU A 16 16.17 -16.61 -2.93
N VAL A 17 16.51 -16.41 -1.65
CA VAL A 17 17.81 -15.86 -1.24
C VAL A 17 19.00 -16.62 -1.85
N PRO A 18 19.09 -17.98 -1.76
CA PRO A 18 20.22 -18.70 -2.34
C PRO A 18 20.34 -18.56 -3.86
N PHE A 19 19.20 -18.44 -4.54
CA PHE A 19 19.17 -18.25 -5.99
C PHE A 19 19.64 -16.86 -6.39
N ARG A 20 19.27 -15.82 -5.63
CA ARG A 20 19.75 -14.45 -5.82
C ARG A 20 21.26 -14.35 -5.62
N GLU A 21 21.78 -14.95 -4.55
CA GLU A 21 23.22 -15.00 -4.28
C GLU A 21 23.99 -15.70 -5.40
N ARG A 22 23.45 -16.79 -5.95
CA ARG A 22 24.05 -17.49 -7.08
C ARG A 22 24.03 -16.63 -8.35
N ALA A 23 22.89 -15.99 -8.63
CA ALA A 23 22.75 -15.13 -9.80
C ALA A 23 23.67 -13.91 -9.74
N ALA A 24 23.85 -13.30 -8.56
CA ALA A 24 24.72 -12.15 -8.35
C ALA A 24 26.21 -12.43 -8.66
N ARG A 25 26.64 -13.71 -8.71
CA ARG A 25 28.01 -14.11 -9.09
C ARG A 25 28.23 -14.11 -10.60
N HIS A 26 27.20 -13.94 -11.41
CA HIS A 26 27.34 -13.93 -12.85
C HIS A 26 28.02 -12.64 -13.33
N PRO A 27 29.05 -12.69 -14.18
CA PRO A 27 29.81 -11.50 -14.61
C PRO A 27 28.96 -10.45 -15.34
N GLY A 28 27.88 -10.87 -16.00
CA GLY A 28 26.93 -9.99 -16.68
C GLY A 28 25.90 -9.33 -15.77
N GLY A 29 26.00 -9.52 -14.44
CA GLY A 29 25.00 -9.04 -13.49
C GLY A 29 23.73 -9.88 -13.44
N THR A 30 22.75 -9.37 -12.72
CA THR A 30 21.45 -10.04 -12.48
C THR A 30 20.30 -9.17 -12.97
N CYS A 31 19.36 -9.77 -13.70
CA CYS A 31 18.06 -9.17 -13.96
C CYS A 31 17.04 -9.86 -13.07
N ASP A 32 16.57 -9.18 -12.01
CA ASP A 32 15.59 -9.72 -11.08
C ASP A 32 14.17 -9.47 -11.62
N LEU A 33 13.51 -10.53 -12.06
CA LEU A 33 12.12 -10.52 -12.55
C LEU A 33 11.15 -11.15 -11.54
N SER A 34 11.58 -11.40 -10.30
CA SER A 34 10.76 -12.07 -9.29
C SER A 34 9.60 -11.23 -8.79
N ILE A 35 9.76 -9.92 -8.74
CA ILE A 35 8.73 -8.97 -8.30
C ILE A 35 8.72 -7.78 -9.24
N GLY A 36 7.53 -7.44 -9.76
CA GLY A 36 7.35 -6.23 -10.56
C GLY A 36 7.53 -4.98 -9.68
N THR A 37 8.63 -4.26 -9.89
CA THR A 37 8.93 -3.02 -9.19
C THR A 37 9.07 -1.89 -10.21
N PRO A 38 8.40 -0.74 -10.03
CA PRO A 38 8.62 0.43 -10.89
C PRO A 38 10.09 0.85 -10.83
N VAL A 39 10.68 1.11 -12.01
CA VAL A 39 12.08 1.55 -12.14
C VAL A 39 12.19 3.03 -12.50
N ASP A 40 11.07 3.63 -12.91
CA ASP A 40 11.03 5.04 -13.24
C ASP A 40 11.17 5.91 -11.98
N PRO A 41 11.86 7.05 -12.08
CA PRO A 41 11.98 7.96 -10.95
C PRO A 41 10.61 8.54 -10.59
N VAL A 42 10.39 8.77 -9.30
CA VAL A 42 9.18 9.45 -8.82
C VAL A 42 9.11 10.85 -9.44
N PRO A 43 7.99 11.27 -10.00
CA PRO A 43 7.84 12.62 -10.57
C PRO A 43 8.23 13.72 -9.56
N VAL A 44 8.94 14.74 -10.02
CA VAL A 44 9.44 15.83 -9.16
C VAL A 44 8.32 16.51 -8.38
N LEU A 45 7.14 16.68 -9.00
CA LEU A 45 5.96 17.24 -8.35
C LEU A 45 5.56 16.45 -7.09
N VAL A 46 5.62 15.12 -7.16
CA VAL A 46 5.28 14.25 -6.01
C VAL A 46 6.34 14.36 -4.92
N GLN A 47 7.63 14.40 -5.31
CA GLN A 47 8.73 14.58 -4.35
C GLN A 47 8.62 15.91 -3.60
N GLN A 48 8.31 16.99 -4.31
CA GLN A 48 8.11 18.31 -3.73
C GLN A 48 6.92 18.33 -2.77
N ALA A 49 5.77 17.82 -3.18
CA ALA A 49 4.57 17.75 -2.33
C ALA A 49 4.81 16.97 -1.04
N LEU A 50 5.53 15.84 -1.11
CA LEU A 50 5.90 15.07 0.09
C LEU A 50 6.87 15.84 0.99
N SER A 51 7.84 16.54 0.42
CA SER A 51 8.79 17.36 1.19
C SER A 51 8.09 18.51 1.91
N GLU A 52 7.17 19.20 1.24
CA GLU A 52 6.39 20.29 1.80
C GLU A 52 5.46 19.81 2.93
N ALA A 53 4.88 18.60 2.79
CA ALA A 53 4.01 18.01 3.78
C ALA A 53 4.73 17.31 4.94
N ALA A 54 6.07 17.22 4.92
CA ALA A 54 6.83 16.47 5.91
C ALA A 54 6.71 17.03 7.34
N ASN A 55 6.48 18.34 7.49
CA ASN A 55 6.26 18.97 8.78
C ASN A 55 4.77 19.07 9.11
N SER A 56 4.14 17.94 9.36
CA SER A 56 2.73 17.86 9.75
C SER A 56 2.61 17.34 11.19
N PRO A 57 2.59 18.22 12.19
CA PRO A 57 2.48 17.82 13.60
C PRO A 57 1.10 17.24 13.89
N GLY A 58 1.05 16.32 14.86
CA GLY A 58 -0.19 15.70 15.33
C GLY A 58 -0.43 14.32 14.74
N TYR A 59 -1.54 13.70 15.16
CA TYR A 59 -1.95 12.38 14.66
C TYR A 59 -2.90 12.54 13.47
N PRO A 60 -2.74 11.73 12.43
CA PRO A 60 -3.69 11.73 11.32
C PRO A 60 -5.07 11.24 11.77
N THR A 61 -6.11 11.78 11.18
CA THR A 61 -7.47 11.27 11.40
C THR A 61 -7.66 9.95 10.64
N THR A 62 -8.41 9.02 11.23
CA THR A 62 -8.65 7.71 10.63
C THR A 62 -9.39 7.75 9.29
N HIS A 63 -10.25 8.75 9.12
CA HIS A 63 -11.01 8.95 7.89
C HIS A 63 -10.32 9.86 6.85
N GLY A 64 -9.10 10.30 7.13
CA GLY A 64 -8.36 11.21 6.28
C GLY A 64 -8.83 12.68 6.37
N THR A 65 -8.06 13.58 5.80
CA THR A 65 -8.43 15.00 5.74
C THR A 65 -9.50 15.24 4.67
N THR A 66 -10.30 16.31 4.84
CA THR A 66 -11.29 16.73 3.84
C THR A 66 -10.60 16.96 2.48
N ALA A 67 -9.48 17.66 2.45
CA ALA A 67 -8.73 17.93 1.22
C ALA A 67 -8.28 16.65 0.50
N LEU A 68 -7.83 15.62 1.22
CA LEU A 68 -7.48 14.33 0.63
C LEU A 68 -8.70 13.67 -0.01
N ARG A 69 -9.82 13.63 0.69
CA ARG A 69 -11.05 12.98 0.23
C ARG A 69 -11.64 13.70 -0.99
N GLU A 70 -11.64 15.04 -1.01
CA GLU A 70 -12.03 15.85 -2.15
C GLU A 70 -11.09 15.61 -3.35
N SER A 71 -9.79 15.54 -3.12
CA SER A 71 -8.82 15.23 -4.16
C SER A 71 -9.03 13.86 -4.78
N ILE A 72 -9.38 12.86 -3.96
CA ILE A 72 -9.73 11.50 -4.41
C ILE A 72 -11.01 11.54 -5.25
N ALA A 73 -12.06 12.21 -4.78
CA ALA A 73 -13.32 12.35 -5.53
C ALA A 73 -13.08 13.02 -6.90
N GLY A 74 -12.30 14.09 -6.93
CA GLY A 74 -11.91 14.75 -8.19
C GLY A 74 -11.05 13.87 -9.11
N TRP A 75 -10.22 12.97 -8.55
CA TRP A 75 -9.47 12.01 -9.35
C TRP A 75 -10.41 10.97 -10.01
N PHE A 76 -11.40 10.47 -9.27
CA PHE A 76 -12.42 9.56 -9.80
C PHE A 76 -13.19 10.18 -10.96
N ASP A 77 -13.57 11.45 -10.83
CA ASP A 77 -14.23 12.18 -11.92
C ASP A 77 -13.33 12.27 -13.17
N ARG A 78 -12.12 12.80 -13.01
CA ARG A 78 -11.20 13.04 -14.15
C ARG A 78 -10.70 11.77 -14.82
N ARG A 79 -10.44 10.69 -14.06
CA ARG A 79 -9.76 9.50 -14.58
C ARG A 79 -10.72 8.35 -14.89
N LEU A 80 -11.82 8.26 -14.18
CA LEU A 80 -12.75 7.14 -14.29
C LEU A 80 -14.16 7.58 -14.77
N GLY A 81 -14.39 8.88 -14.95
CA GLY A 81 -15.68 9.41 -15.38
C GLY A 81 -16.80 9.15 -14.35
N VAL A 82 -16.46 9.15 -13.06
CA VAL A 82 -17.42 9.02 -11.95
C VAL A 82 -17.64 10.39 -11.33
N PRO A 83 -18.58 11.17 -11.84
CA PRO A 83 -18.86 12.51 -11.33
C PRO A 83 -19.64 12.45 -10.01
N ASN A 84 -19.55 13.52 -9.23
CA ASN A 84 -20.36 13.72 -8.03
C ASN A 84 -20.16 12.66 -6.93
N LEU A 85 -18.98 12.02 -6.86
CA LEU A 85 -18.64 11.17 -5.74
C LEU A 85 -18.62 12.00 -4.45
N ASP A 86 -19.46 11.64 -3.48
CA ASP A 86 -19.46 12.29 -2.18
C ASP A 86 -18.11 12.04 -1.47
N PRO A 87 -17.33 13.07 -1.12
CA PRO A 87 -16.10 12.90 -0.36
C PRO A 87 -16.30 12.18 0.98
N THR A 88 -17.51 12.22 1.56
CA THR A 88 -17.82 11.52 2.81
C THR A 88 -17.88 10.00 2.63
N ALA A 89 -18.11 9.51 1.42
CA ALA A 89 -18.09 8.10 1.07
C ALA A 89 -16.66 7.55 0.80
N VAL A 90 -15.64 8.43 0.87
CA VAL A 90 -14.24 8.04 0.63
C VAL A 90 -13.56 7.73 1.96
N LEU A 91 -13.00 6.52 2.08
CA LEU A 91 -12.18 6.11 3.22
C LEU A 91 -10.78 5.75 2.73
N PRO A 92 -9.76 6.57 3.04
CA PRO A 92 -8.37 6.22 2.77
C PRO A 92 -7.94 5.02 3.62
N THR A 93 -7.19 4.09 3.01
CA THR A 93 -6.65 2.91 3.70
C THR A 93 -5.14 2.82 3.50
N ILE A 94 -4.45 2.17 4.43
CA ILE A 94 -3.00 1.89 4.33
C ILE A 94 -2.80 0.65 3.46
N GLY A 95 -3.09 0.81 2.16
CA GLY A 95 -3.04 -0.26 1.17
C GLY A 95 -4.28 -1.14 1.12
N SER A 96 -4.50 -1.75 -0.05
CA SER A 96 -5.67 -2.59 -0.32
C SER A 96 -5.70 -3.88 0.51
N LYS A 97 -4.55 -4.42 0.90
CA LYS A 97 -4.49 -5.66 1.70
C LYS A 97 -5.10 -5.49 3.08
N GLU A 98 -4.86 -4.37 3.73
CA GLU A 98 -5.47 -4.03 5.01
C GLU A 98 -7.00 -3.97 4.86
N PHE A 99 -7.48 -3.24 3.87
CA PHE A 99 -8.92 -3.13 3.63
C PHE A 99 -9.57 -4.49 3.38
N ILE A 100 -8.97 -5.32 2.52
CA ILE A 100 -9.49 -6.67 2.21
C ILE A 100 -9.56 -7.54 3.48
N ALA A 101 -8.53 -7.47 4.34
CA ALA A 101 -8.51 -8.25 5.58
C ALA A 101 -9.58 -7.81 6.57
N TRP A 102 -9.87 -6.52 6.66
CA TRP A 102 -10.86 -5.98 7.59
C TRP A 102 -12.30 -5.97 7.06
N LEU A 103 -12.49 -5.98 5.75
CA LEU A 103 -13.80 -5.83 5.11
C LEU A 103 -14.86 -6.81 5.65
N PRO A 104 -14.58 -8.12 5.81
CA PRO A 104 -15.57 -9.06 6.37
C PRO A 104 -16.03 -8.66 7.78
N THR A 105 -15.10 -8.23 8.62
CA THR A 105 -15.37 -7.79 9.99
C THR A 105 -16.22 -6.50 10.00
N LEU A 106 -15.87 -5.54 9.16
CA LEU A 106 -16.59 -4.27 9.05
C LEU A 106 -18.03 -4.44 8.53
N LEU A 107 -18.25 -5.44 7.69
CA LEU A 107 -19.58 -5.79 7.18
C LEU A 107 -20.35 -6.73 8.10
N GLY A 108 -19.79 -7.12 9.25
CA GLY A 108 -20.43 -8.05 10.17
C GLY A 108 -20.58 -9.46 9.62
N LEU A 109 -19.77 -9.84 8.63
CA LEU A 109 -19.75 -11.19 8.05
C LEU A 109 -19.02 -12.13 9.01
N GLY A 110 -19.69 -12.50 10.10
CA GLY A 110 -19.19 -13.53 11.01
C GLY A 110 -19.43 -14.93 10.43
N SER A 111 -18.56 -15.88 10.81
CA SER A 111 -18.88 -17.30 10.59
C SER A 111 -20.13 -17.67 11.41
N THR A 112 -21.22 -17.97 10.73
CA THR A 112 -22.34 -18.71 11.35
C THR A 112 -21.96 -20.16 11.53
#